data_5f1009c97e7618b0fc78d1ed5c94245c
#
_entry.id   5f1009c97e7618b0fc78d1ed5c94245c
#
_cell.length_a   1.000
_cell.length_b   1.000
_cell.length_c   1.000
_cell.angle_alpha   90.00
_cell.angle_beta   90.00
_cell.angle_gamma   90.00
#
_symmetry.space_group_name_H-M   'P 1'
#
loop_
_entity.id
_entity.type
_entity.pdbx_description
1 polymer ?
#
loop_
_entity_poly.entity_id
_entity_poly.type
_entity_poly.pdbx_seq_one_letter_code
_entity_poly.pdbx_strand_id
1 'polypeptide(L)'
;MADQNYIHAKDAYNTLCTALDNIGWKYKRMDDELKIMFGVNGDDLAMNFLIIVDADRQLVRLLSLLPFKMDENKRVEGAIATCVVNYLLADGSFDYDLEEGNILFRLTSSFRESLLSQELFHYMVSVSCHTIDKYNDQFLALNNGDITITEFIEKNS
;
A
#
# COMPACT_ATOMS: atom_id res chain seq x y z
N MET A 1 13.91 27.35 1.82
CA MET A 1 13.55 26.06 2.47
C MET A 1 12.58 25.22 1.64
N ALA A 2 11.52 25.77 1.08
CA ALA A 2 10.62 25.02 0.19
C ALA A 2 11.33 24.45 -1.05
N ASP A 3 12.24 25.22 -1.64
CA ASP A 3 13.03 24.81 -2.80
C ASP A 3 13.95 23.60 -2.50
N GLN A 4 14.56 23.57 -1.33
CA GLN A 4 15.51 22.53 -0.94
C GLN A 4 14.76 21.20 -0.61
N ASN A 5 13.61 21.29 0.02
CA ASN A 5 12.75 20.12 0.25
C ASN A 5 12.25 19.51 -1.05
N TYR A 6 11.88 20.34 -2.01
CA TYR A 6 11.45 19.88 -3.32
C TYR A 6 12.60 19.21 -4.11
N ILE A 7 13.78 19.79 -4.09
CA ILE A 7 14.98 19.19 -4.74
C ILE A 7 15.25 17.81 -4.14
N HIS A 8 15.24 17.70 -2.81
CA HIS A 8 15.45 16.43 -2.11
C HIS A 8 14.37 15.40 -2.43
N ALA A 9 13.11 15.83 -2.48
CA ALA A 9 11.99 14.97 -2.89
C ALA A 9 12.11 14.50 -4.35
N LYS A 10 12.57 15.38 -5.24
CA LYS A 10 12.81 15.03 -6.64
C LYS A 10 13.93 14.00 -6.80
N ASP A 11 14.97 14.09 -5.99
CA ASP A 11 16.04 13.08 -5.98
C ASP A 11 15.52 11.72 -5.51
N ALA A 12 14.69 11.68 -4.46
CA ALA A 12 14.03 10.46 -4.01
C ALA A 12 13.08 9.89 -5.09
N TYR A 13 12.32 10.75 -5.76
CA TYR A 13 11.44 10.36 -6.86
C TYR A 13 12.23 9.76 -8.05
N ASN A 14 13.34 10.38 -8.43
CA ASN A 14 14.19 9.86 -9.50
C ASN A 14 14.80 8.50 -9.13
N THR A 15 15.20 8.31 -7.88
CA THR A 15 15.69 7.01 -7.38
C THR A 15 14.60 5.94 -7.45
N LEU A 16 13.36 6.27 -7.09
CA LEU A 16 12.20 5.38 -7.23
C LEU A 16 11.98 4.97 -8.69
N CYS A 17 11.96 5.93 -9.61
CA CYS A 17 11.78 5.65 -11.03
C CYS A 17 12.91 4.75 -11.58
N THR A 18 14.15 5.03 -11.22
CA THR A 18 15.31 4.22 -11.61
C THR A 18 15.19 2.77 -11.06
N ALA A 19 14.75 2.63 -9.81
CA ALA A 19 14.54 1.32 -9.20
C ALA A 19 13.51 0.48 -9.97
N LEU A 20 12.40 1.09 -10.39
CA LEU A 20 11.37 0.40 -11.18
C LEU A 20 11.82 0.10 -12.60
N ASP A 21 12.56 1.02 -13.24
CA ASP A 21 13.15 0.82 -14.56
C ASP A 21 14.11 -0.38 -14.56
N ASN A 22 14.94 -0.50 -13.53
CA ASN A 22 15.93 -1.57 -13.41
C ASN A 22 15.31 -2.97 -13.27
N ILE A 23 14.10 -3.08 -12.73
CA ILE A 23 13.37 -4.35 -12.67
C ILE A 23 12.38 -4.53 -13.85
N GLY A 24 12.38 -3.61 -14.80
CA GLY A 24 11.56 -3.69 -16.01
C GLY A 24 10.07 -3.49 -15.80
N TRP A 25 9.66 -2.84 -14.72
CA TRP A 25 8.25 -2.58 -14.44
C TRP A 25 7.72 -1.44 -15.30
N LYS A 26 6.48 -1.60 -15.78
CA LYS A 26 5.74 -0.56 -16.49
C LYS A 26 4.94 0.25 -15.49
N TYR A 27 5.10 1.56 -15.51
CA TYR A 27 4.40 2.47 -14.64
C TYR A 27 4.13 3.80 -15.34
N LYS A 28 3.13 4.53 -14.85
CA LYS A 28 2.80 5.88 -15.31
C LYS A 28 3.46 6.90 -14.37
N ARG A 29 4.20 7.84 -14.96
CA ARG A 29 4.82 8.96 -14.24
C ARG A 29 3.90 10.17 -14.23
N MET A 30 3.87 10.88 -13.11
CA MET A 30 3.28 12.21 -12.94
C MET A 30 4.36 13.09 -12.30
N ASP A 31 5.29 13.57 -13.12
CA ASP A 31 6.54 14.20 -12.67
C ASP A 31 6.32 15.50 -11.90
N ASP A 32 5.34 16.31 -12.31
CA ASP A 32 5.00 17.56 -11.63
C ASP A 32 4.44 17.36 -10.22
N GLU A 33 3.81 16.19 -10.00
CA GLU A 33 3.23 15.83 -8.71
C GLU A 33 4.11 14.88 -7.89
N LEU A 34 5.24 14.46 -8.43
CA LEU A 34 6.13 13.44 -7.86
C LEU A 34 5.38 12.15 -7.47
N LYS A 35 4.54 11.67 -8.39
CA LYS A 35 3.72 10.48 -8.23
C LYS A 35 3.97 9.47 -9.33
N ILE A 36 3.81 8.21 -9.02
CA ILE A 36 3.74 7.12 -10.00
C ILE A 36 2.55 6.21 -9.73
N MET A 37 2.04 5.60 -10.80
CA MET A 37 0.97 4.59 -10.72
C MET A 37 1.37 3.36 -11.52
N PHE A 38 1.07 2.18 -10.98
CA PHE A 38 1.25 0.91 -11.68
C PHE A 38 0.28 -0.15 -11.15
N GLY A 39 0.08 -1.19 -11.96
CA GLY A 39 -0.75 -2.34 -11.60
C GLY A 39 0.08 -3.63 -11.56
N VAL A 40 -0.30 -4.54 -10.68
CA VAL A 40 0.28 -5.86 -10.54
C VAL A 40 -0.84 -6.89 -10.50
N ASN A 41 -0.71 -7.96 -11.26
CA ASN A 41 -1.61 -9.10 -11.13
C ASN A 41 -1.15 -9.95 -9.95
N GLY A 42 -2.01 -10.07 -8.92
CA GLY A 42 -1.82 -10.99 -7.82
C GLY A 42 -2.31 -12.39 -8.18
N ASP A 43 -2.21 -13.32 -7.24
CA ASP A 43 -2.69 -14.69 -7.41
C ASP A 43 -4.22 -14.73 -7.50
N ASP A 44 -4.91 -13.87 -6.73
CA ASP A 44 -6.36 -13.84 -6.65
C ASP A 44 -6.97 -12.57 -7.23
N LEU A 45 -6.42 -11.40 -6.89
CA LEU A 45 -6.94 -10.10 -7.28
C LEU A 45 -5.85 -9.22 -7.90
N ALA A 46 -6.28 -8.35 -8.82
CA ALA A 46 -5.41 -7.29 -9.34
C ALA A 46 -5.14 -6.24 -8.26
N MET A 47 -3.91 -5.77 -8.18
CA MET A 47 -3.46 -4.72 -7.26
C MET A 47 -3.09 -3.46 -8.04
N ASN A 48 -3.58 -2.32 -7.60
CA ASN A 48 -3.23 -1.02 -8.16
C ASN A 48 -2.51 -0.19 -7.11
N PHE A 49 -1.37 0.36 -7.50
CA PHE A 49 -0.49 1.11 -6.61
C PHE A 49 -0.38 2.57 -7.04
N LEU A 50 -0.35 3.44 -6.04
CA LEU A 50 0.03 4.83 -6.14
C LEU A 50 1.19 5.08 -5.18
N ILE A 51 2.32 5.56 -5.69
CA ILE A 51 3.42 6.02 -4.84
C ILE A 51 3.54 7.53 -4.95
N ILE A 52 3.55 8.19 -3.82
CA ILE A 52 3.62 9.66 -3.69
C ILE A 52 4.88 10.01 -2.93
N VAL A 53 5.71 10.89 -3.53
CA VAL A 53 6.84 11.50 -2.84
C VAL A 53 6.39 12.88 -2.35
N ASP A 54 6.14 13.00 -1.05
CA ASP A 54 5.64 14.21 -0.40
C ASP A 54 6.83 15.09 0.02
N ALA A 55 7.01 16.20 -0.68
CA ALA A 55 8.14 17.12 -0.44
C ALA A 55 8.01 17.85 0.91
N ASP A 56 6.79 18.24 1.29
CA ASP A 56 6.56 19.02 2.52
C ASP A 56 6.83 18.19 3.77
N ARG A 57 6.33 16.95 3.77
CA ARG A 57 6.49 16.02 4.89
C ARG A 57 7.78 15.21 4.82
N GLN A 58 8.44 15.19 3.66
CA GLN A 58 9.60 14.35 3.34
C GLN A 58 9.33 12.86 3.58
N LEU A 59 8.21 12.40 3.01
CA LEU A 59 7.74 11.03 3.10
C LEU A 59 7.52 10.45 1.70
N VAL A 60 7.86 9.18 1.54
CA VAL A 60 7.37 8.36 0.43
C VAL A 60 6.21 7.53 0.96
N ARG A 61 5.06 7.61 0.31
CA ARG A 61 3.87 6.83 0.66
C ARG A 61 3.49 5.93 -0.50
N LEU A 62 3.50 4.63 -0.25
CA LEU A 62 2.96 3.63 -1.16
C LEU A 62 1.54 3.30 -0.70
N LEU A 63 0.58 3.45 -1.60
CA LEU A 63 -0.84 3.26 -1.34
C LEU A 63 -1.42 2.24 -2.33
N SER A 64 -2.25 1.33 -1.84
CA SER A 64 -3.02 0.41 -2.67
C SER A 64 -4.42 0.23 -2.11
N LEU A 65 -5.41 0.78 -2.81
CA LEU A 65 -6.81 0.57 -2.47
C LEU A 65 -7.24 -0.81 -2.98
N LEU A 66 -7.84 -1.64 -2.13
CA LEU A 66 -8.40 -2.91 -2.57
C LEU A 66 -9.54 -2.68 -3.59
N PRO A 67 -9.69 -3.57 -4.60
CA PRO A 67 -10.65 -3.37 -5.69
C PRO A 67 -12.11 -3.63 -5.30
N PHE A 68 -12.39 -3.73 -4.02
CA PHE A 68 -13.73 -3.87 -3.45
C PHE A 68 -13.80 -3.13 -2.13
N LYS A 69 -15.00 -2.92 -1.62
CA LYS A 69 -15.24 -2.39 -0.28
C LYS A 69 -16.15 -3.33 0.49
N MET A 70 -16.07 -3.27 1.82
CA MET A 70 -16.95 -4.04 2.68
C MET A 70 -18.38 -3.52 2.57
N ASP A 71 -19.33 -4.45 2.41
CA ASP A 71 -20.75 -4.14 2.39
C ASP A 71 -21.19 -3.55 3.75
N GLU A 72 -22.26 -2.76 3.74
CA GLU A 72 -22.72 -2.04 4.94
C GLU A 72 -22.89 -2.96 6.16
N ASN A 73 -23.47 -4.15 5.94
CA ASN A 73 -23.67 -5.14 6.99
C ASN A 73 -22.39 -5.90 7.41
N LYS A 74 -21.28 -5.69 6.70
CA LYS A 74 -19.98 -6.31 6.97
C LYS A 74 -18.91 -5.31 7.47
N ARG A 75 -19.24 -4.05 7.59
CA ARG A 75 -18.26 -2.99 7.93
C ARG A 75 -17.59 -3.19 9.29
N VAL A 76 -18.35 -3.61 10.30
CA VAL A 76 -17.78 -3.87 11.63
C VAL A 76 -16.83 -5.07 11.59
N GLU A 77 -17.24 -6.14 10.91
CA GLU A 77 -16.36 -7.30 10.72
C GLU A 77 -15.09 -6.96 9.95
N GLY A 78 -15.19 -6.09 8.94
CA GLY A 78 -14.04 -5.56 8.21
C GLY A 78 -13.06 -4.80 9.09
N ALA A 79 -13.56 -3.98 10.01
CA ALA A 79 -12.74 -3.26 10.99
C ALA A 79 -12.00 -4.24 11.93
N ILE A 80 -12.69 -5.26 12.41
CA ILE A 80 -12.08 -6.32 13.24
C ILE A 80 -11.00 -7.05 12.45
N ALA A 81 -11.29 -7.44 11.21
CA ALA A 81 -10.36 -8.16 10.35
C ALA A 81 -9.08 -7.35 10.07
N THR A 82 -9.21 -6.04 9.76
CA THR A 82 -8.03 -5.17 9.57
C THR A 82 -7.22 -5.02 10.86
N CYS A 83 -7.87 -4.94 12.01
CA CYS A 83 -7.19 -4.91 13.31
C CYS A 83 -6.38 -6.19 13.55
N VAL A 84 -6.95 -7.36 13.28
CA VAL A 84 -6.28 -8.66 13.42
C VAL A 84 -5.06 -8.73 12.50
N VAL A 85 -5.21 -8.38 11.23
CA VAL A 85 -4.10 -8.43 10.26
C VAL A 85 -3.00 -7.44 10.61
N ASN A 86 -3.33 -6.20 10.94
CA ASN A 86 -2.35 -5.17 11.28
C ASN A 86 -1.49 -5.55 12.49
N TYR A 87 -2.05 -6.28 13.46
CA TYR A 87 -1.28 -6.78 14.61
C TYR A 87 -0.16 -7.74 14.20
N LEU A 88 -0.32 -8.44 13.07
CA LEU A 88 0.64 -9.41 12.57
C LEU A 88 1.71 -8.80 11.64
N LEU A 89 1.48 -7.59 11.12
CA LEU A 89 2.37 -6.97 10.15
C LEU A 89 3.58 -6.33 10.83
N ALA A 90 4.77 -6.66 10.34
CA ALA A 90 5.99 -5.97 10.71
C ALA A 90 6.10 -4.59 10.04
N ASP A 91 5.53 -4.46 8.84
CA ASP A 91 5.68 -3.28 7.99
C ASP A 91 4.39 -3.00 7.22
N GLY A 92 4.02 -1.73 7.11
CA GLY A 92 2.77 -1.31 6.50
C GLY A 92 1.54 -1.56 7.35
N SER A 93 0.40 -1.13 6.85
CA SER A 93 -0.91 -1.31 7.51
C SER A 93 -2.05 -1.30 6.50
N PHE A 94 -3.14 -1.96 6.84
CA PHE A 94 -4.41 -1.79 6.17
C PHE A 94 -5.23 -0.73 6.93
N ASP A 95 -5.36 0.44 6.32
CA ASP A 95 -6.23 1.50 6.83
C ASP A 95 -7.67 1.18 6.46
N TYR A 96 -8.59 1.39 7.37
CA TYR A 96 -9.99 1.05 7.17
C TYR A 96 -10.91 2.24 7.33
N ASP A 97 -11.74 2.47 6.32
CA ASP A 97 -12.81 3.48 6.36
C ASP A 97 -14.12 2.83 6.83
N LEU A 98 -14.49 3.10 8.06
CA LEU A 98 -15.69 2.50 8.66
C LEU A 98 -16.99 2.99 8.00
N GLU A 99 -17.02 4.20 7.47
CA GLU A 99 -18.22 4.77 6.81
C GLU A 99 -18.43 4.18 5.42
N GLU A 100 -17.37 4.09 4.61
CA GLU A 100 -17.45 3.62 3.23
C GLU A 100 -17.09 2.15 3.06
N GLY A 101 -16.41 1.54 4.02
CA GLY A 101 -15.95 0.15 3.96
C GLY A 101 -14.70 -0.05 3.11
N ASN A 102 -14.01 1.00 2.72
CA ASN A 102 -12.78 0.90 1.94
C ASN A 102 -11.62 0.35 2.78
N ILE A 103 -10.78 -0.47 2.15
CA ILE A 103 -9.56 -1.01 2.72
C ILE A 103 -8.39 -0.51 1.88
N LEU A 104 -7.48 0.25 2.49
CA LEU A 104 -6.31 0.85 1.86
C LEU A 104 -5.04 0.31 2.50
N PHE A 105 -4.20 -0.39 1.73
CA PHE A 105 -2.86 -0.71 2.21
C PHE A 105 -1.96 0.51 2.09
N ARG A 106 -1.20 0.81 3.14
CA ARG A 106 -0.26 1.91 3.19
C ARG A 106 1.08 1.47 3.78
N LEU A 107 2.15 1.82 3.07
CA LEU A 107 3.52 1.70 3.55
C LEU A 107 4.22 3.05 3.36
N THR A 108 4.79 3.58 4.43
CA THR A 108 5.42 4.91 4.45
C THR A 108 6.87 4.80 4.87
N SER A 109 7.75 5.55 4.20
CA SER A 109 9.15 5.71 4.58
C SER A 109 9.54 7.17 4.58
N SER A 110 10.27 7.62 5.60
CA SER A 110 10.80 8.99 5.67
C SER A 110 12.15 9.08 4.96
N PHE A 111 12.37 10.17 4.21
CA PHE A 111 13.68 10.53 3.69
C PHE A 111 14.23 11.84 4.32
N ARG A 112 13.69 12.23 5.48
CA ARG A 112 14.14 13.39 6.22
C ARG A 112 15.58 13.19 6.66
N GLU A 113 16.45 14.12 6.24
CA GLU A 113 17.91 14.09 6.51
C GLU A 113 18.58 12.76 6.11
N SER A 114 18.03 12.07 5.11
CA SER A 114 18.53 10.78 4.62
C SER A 114 18.30 10.62 3.13
N LEU A 115 18.95 9.61 2.55
CA LEU A 115 18.74 9.20 1.16
C LEU A 115 18.06 7.83 1.13
N LEU A 116 17.07 7.68 0.26
CA LEU A 116 16.45 6.41 -0.01
C LEU A 116 17.19 5.69 -1.13
N SER A 117 17.51 4.40 -0.92
CA SER A 117 18.17 3.57 -1.92
C SER A 117 17.18 2.94 -2.88
N GLN A 118 17.65 2.50 -4.05
CA GLN A 118 16.85 1.68 -4.95
C GLN A 118 16.40 0.37 -4.30
N GLU A 119 17.24 -0.23 -3.48
CA GLU A 119 16.93 -1.45 -2.75
C GLU A 119 15.77 -1.27 -1.77
N LEU A 120 15.70 -0.13 -1.08
CA LEU A 120 14.56 0.21 -0.23
C LEU A 120 13.25 0.28 -1.04
N PHE A 121 13.27 0.88 -2.22
CA PHE A 121 12.09 0.93 -3.08
C PHE A 121 11.68 -0.44 -3.60
N HIS A 122 12.64 -1.30 -3.98
CA HIS A 122 12.36 -2.70 -4.32
C HIS A 122 11.70 -3.43 -3.14
N TYR A 123 12.22 -3.25 -1.95
CA TYR A 123 11.65 -3.80 -0.73
C TYR A 123 10.23 -3.32 -0.48
N MET A 124 9.99 -2.01 -0.54
CA MET A 124 8.65 -1.42 -0.32
C MET A 124 7.61 -2.01 -1.27
N VAL A 125 7.95 -2.09 -2.56
CA VAL A 125 7.05 -2.65 -3.58
C VAL A 125 6.83 -4.14 -3.36
N SER A 126 7.90 -4.91 -3.13
CA SER A 126 7.83 -6.36 -2.94
C SER A 126 7.04 -6.75 -1.70
N VAL A 127 7.32 -6.14 -0.56
CA VAL A 127 6.60 -6.45 0.69
C VAL A 127 5.14 -6.04 0.61
N SER A 128 4.84 -4.93 -0.07
CA SER A 128 3.46 -4.46 -0.28
C SER A 128 2.67 -5.43 -1.15
N CYS A 129 3.22 -5.83 -2.29
CA CYS A 129 2.59 -6.83 -3.17
C CYS A 129 2.33 -8.14 -2.42
N HIS A 130 3.32 -8.65 -1.71
CA HIS A 130 3.20 -9.90 -0.98
C HIS A 130 2.16 -9.82 0.15
N THR A 131 2.17 -8.73 0.90
CA THR A 131 1.21 -8.53 2.01
C THR A 131 -0.22 -8.42 1.51
N ILE A 132 -0.44 -7.59 0.47
CA ILE A 132 -1.78 -7.41 -0.10
C ILE A 132 -2.29 -8.72 -0.68
N ASP A 133 -1.48 -9.41 -1.46
CA ASP A 133 -1.86 -10.68 -2.10
C ASP A 133 -2.20 -11.76 -1.07
N LYS A 134 -1.53 -11.76 0.07
CA LYS A 134 -1.79 -12.70 1.16
C LYS A 134 -3.16 -12.51 1.82
N TYR A 135 -3.67 -11.28 1.90
CA TYR A 135 -4.86 -10.97 2.70
C TYR A 135 -6.08 -10.52 1.89
N ASN A 136 -5.91 -10.05 0.65
CA ASN A 136 -7.00 -9.46 -0.13
C ASN A 136 -8.15 -10.44 -0.39
N ASP A 137 -7.85 -11.69 -0.70
CA ASP A 137 -8.83 -12.76 -0.91
C ASP A 137 -9.58 -13.12 0.39
N GLN A 138 -8.90 -13.05 1.53
CA GLN A 138 -9.49 -13.30 2.84
C GLN A 138 -10.51 -12.21 3.23
N PHE A 139 -10.18 -10.94 2.98
CA PHE A 139 -11.12 -9.83 3.17
C PHE A 139 -12.33 -9.96 2.25
N LEU A 140 -12.11 -10.37 0.99
CA LEU A 140 -13.18 -10.58 0.03
C LEU A 140 -14.10 -11.74 0.46
N ALA A 141 -13.53 -12.86 0.89
CA ALA A 141 -14.28 -14.01 1.40
C ALA A 141 -15.13 -13.64 2.62
N LEU A 142 -14.60 -12.82 3.52
CA LEU A 142 -15.33 -12.29 4.66
C LEU A 142 -16.52 -11.42 4.21
N ASN A 143 -16.28 -10.53 3.24
CA ASN A 143 -17.34 -9.68 2.70
C ASN A 143 -18.44 -10.46 2.01
N ASN A 144 -18.09 -11.51 1.27
CA ASN A 144 -19.04 -12.37 0.57
C ASN A 144 -19.78 -13.34 1.49
N GLY A 145 -19.37 -13.46 2.75
CA GLY A 145 -19.94 -14.40 3.70
C GLY A 145 -19.45 -15.84 3.50
N ASP A 146 -18.39 -16.06 2.74
CA ASP A 146 -17.76 -17.37 2.53
C ASP A 146 -17.07 -17.88 3.79
N ILE A 147 -16.61 -16.95 4.62
CA ILE A 147 -16.05 -17.21 5.95
C ILE A 147 -16.70 -16.26 6.98
N THR A 148 -16.77 -16.70 8.22
CA THR A 148 -17.18 -15.87 9.35
C THR A 148 -16.00 -15.08 9.91
N ILE A 149 -16.30 -14.04 10.71
CA ILE A 149 -15.24 -13.30 11.40
C ILE A 149 -14.45 -14.18 12.39
N THR A 150 -15.11 -15.16 13.01
CA THR A 150 -14.45 -16.12 13.89
C THR A 150 -13.44 -16.97 13.12
N GLU A 151 -13.84 -17.50 11.97
CA GLU A 151 -12.94 -18.28 11.09
C GLU A 151 -11.78 -17.44 10.58
N PHE A 152 -12.03 -16.16 10.23
CA PHE A 152 -10.97 -15.21 9.84
C PHE A 152 -9.93 -15.03 10.97
N ILE A 153 -10.40 -14.81 12.20
CA ILE A 153 -9.54 -14.66 13.37
C ILE A 153 -8.72 -15.93 13.62
N GLU A 154 -9.37 -17.10 13.61
CA GLU A 154 -8.70 -18.39 13.82
C GLU A 154 -7.62 -18.66 12.77
N LYS A 155 -7.90 -18.35 11.50
CA LYS A 155 -6.93 -18.53 10.40
C LYS A 155 -5.69 -17.64 10.55
N ASN A 156 -5.83 -16.48 11.19
CA ASN A 156 -4.78 -15.47 11.34
C ASN A 156 -4.27 -15.33 12.80
N SER A 157 -4.46 -16.34 13.59
CA SER A 157 -3.96 -16.37 14.99
C SER A 157 -2.62 -17.07 15.11
#